data_f6a48cf6a0efc752fcf327191a4958a3
#
_entry.id   f6a48cf6a0efc752fcf327191a4958a3
#
_cell.length_a   1.000
_cell.length_b   1.000
_cell.length_c   1.000
_cell.angle_alpha   90.00
_cell.angle_beta   90.00
_cell.angle_gamma   90.00
#
_symmetry.space_group_name_H-M   'P 1'
#
loop_
_entity.id
_entity.type
_entity.pdbx_description
1 polymer ?
#
loop_
_entity_poly.entity_id
_entity_poly.type
_entity_poly.pdbx_seq_one_letter_code
_entity_poly.pdbx_strand_id
1 'polypeptide(L)'
;LTNTTSFYLTLTYSYKDRYIFNVNSRADWSNAFGSRSNEKLFPVWSFSGRWNMTNDVVKNVSWINNLALRVSYGIQGNMQNNQPTQLIINKGGYDSSKGGYISTVEKFPNPDLKWEKTYSFNAGIDFSFLKDKIQGSISGYYKKTVDAFLSKTVCDVNGVTTYVVNSGNVENKGIELSLNFNPINRAVSANGKRGFVWRFDPQIGQTLNKLLNDRIKRKDKTLQDELTLSQFLNGSVQLSGTPLNTFFSFKYAGLDNQGKPTFKDLEADRAEELHEKYKNLSKKDVWLAVLDESGTRVPVLQGGFNNYFGYRSFSLTVNFSYSIGNKIRLLRIASGEYSAVSPKPMQNLRREFVNRWRNPGDEKITDIPALDIEGGQDKGWWNANKYKVEWEPSGSATIYSMYDDSDLRVASGNYLRLQSLSLRYLFPRALAKKLGFSSGYLSLSGSNLFTWCSKDLKGQSPEQSGTSSVVNISVRPKYSLNLNVVF
;
A
#
# COMPACT_ATOMS: atom_id res chain seq x y z
N LEU A 1 6.05 13.98 -29.17
CA LEU A 1 7.40 14.21 -28.61
C LEU A 1 7.27 15.08 -27.36
N THR A 2 7.81 14.61 -26.23
CA THR A 2 7.89 15.38 -25.00
C THR A 2 9.28 16.00 -24.90
N ASN A 3 9.35 17.31 -24.76
CA ASN A 3 10.60 18.04 -24.54
C ASN A 3 10.61 18.58 -23.11
N THR A 4 11.73 18.36 -22.43
CA THR A 4 11.94 18.86 -21.08
C THR A 4 13.28 19.57 -21.00
N THR A 5 13.29 20.76 -20.41
CA THR A 5 14.52 21.53 -20.14
C THR A 5 14.58 21.80 -18.63
N SER A 6 15.71 21.56 -18.02
CA SER A 6 15.89 21.69 -16.58
C SER A 6 17.09 22.58 -16.25
N PHE A 7 16.90 23.49 -15.30
CA PHE A 7 17.96 24.29 -14.68
C PHE A 7 18.03 23.95 -13.20
N TYR A 8 19.23 23.76 -12.67
CA TYR A 8 19.41 23.47 -11.26
C TYR A 8 20.50 24.35 -10.64
N LEU A 9 20.33 24.67 -9.37
CA LEU A 9 21.27 25.40 -8.54
C LEU A 9 21.38 24.67 -7.20
N THR A 10 22.60 24.39 -6.78
CA THR A 10 22.89 23.87 -5.45
C THR A 10 23.94 24.73 -4.78
N LEU A 11 23.62 25.24 -3.59
CA LEU A 11 24.52 26.02 -2.76
C LEU A 11 24.66 25.32 -1.41
N THR A 12 25.87 25.12 -0.97
CA THR A 12 26.19 24.58 0.34
C THR A 12 27.11 25.55 1.05
N TYR A 13 26.74 25.97 2.24
CA TYR A 13 27.57 26.80 3.13
C TYR A 13 27.81 26.09 4.44
N SER A 14 29.09 25.92 4.81
CA SER A 14 29.51 25.34 6.08
C SER A 14 30.26 26.35 6.91
N TYR A 15 29.80 26.59 8.12
CA TYR A 15 30.47 27.47 9.07
C TYR A 15 31.09 26.66 10.21
N LYS A 16 32.43 26.63 10.24
CA LYS A 16 33.24 25.94 11.27
C LYS A 16 32.85 24.48 11.50
N ASP A 17 32.34 23.81 10.47
CA ASP A 17 31.82 22.44 10.54
C ASP A 17 30.74 22.22 11.62
N ARG A 18 30.17 23.32 12.12
CA ARG A 18 29.08 23.31 13.12
C ARG A 18 27.73 23.48 12.47
N TYR A 19 27.61 24.45 11.58
CA TYR A 19 26.37 24.81 10.92
C TYR A 19 26.52 24.63 9.42
N ILE A 20 25.72 23.78 8.83
CA ILE A 20 25.72 23.51 7.40
C ILE A 20 24.35 23.88 6.86
N PHE A 21 24.31 24.77 5.86
CA PHE A 21 23.09 25.18 5.19
C PHE A 21 23.16 24.77 3.73
N ASN A 22 22.09 24.17 3.22
CA ASN A 22 21.99 23.81 1.82
C ASN A 22 20.73 24.46 1.23
N VAL A 23 20.88 25.01 0.05
CA VAL A 23 19.81 25.54 -0.78
C VAL A 23 19.89 24.82 -2.10
N ASN A 24 18.82 24.13 -2.47
CA ASN A 24 18.70 23.49 -3.76
C ASN A 24 17.49 24.07 -4.49
N SER A 25 17.67 24.39 -5.74
CA SER A 25 16.58 24.80 -6.62
C SER A 25 16.71 24.15 -7.96
N ARG A 26 15.59 23.72 -8.52
CA ARG A 26 15.51 23.17 -9.87
C ARG A 26 14.24 23.74 -10.53
N ALA A 27 14.38 24.22 -11.74
CA ALA A 27 13.28 24.69 -12.54
C ALA A 27 13.17 23.79 -13.78
N ASP A 28 12.05 23.11 -13.92
CA ASP A 28 11.75 22.22 -15.03
C ASP A 28 10.70 22.86 -15.92
N TRP A 29 11.02 22.98 -17.20
CA TRP A 29 10.09 23.37 -18.24
C TRP A 29 9.73 22.15 -19.09
N SER A 30 8.44 21.98 -19.39
CA SER A 30 7.98 20.88 -20.26
C SER A 30 6.83 21.33 -21.15
N ASN A 31 6.78 20.80 -22.36
CA ASN A 31 5.65 20.95 -23.28
C ASN A 31 4.48 20.00 -22.97
N ALA A 32 4.59 19.18 -21.93
CA ALA A 32 3.55 18.22 -21.52
C ALA A 32 2.43 18.83 -20.65
N PHE A 33 2.51 20.14 -20.35
CA PHE A 33 1.47 20.86 -19.59
C PHE A 33 0.37 21.38 -20.49
N GLY A 34 -0.82 21.54 -19.87
CA GLY A 34 -1.99 22.10 -20.55
C GLY A 34 -1.74 23.49 -21.13
N SER A 35 -2.38 23.80 -22.25
CA SER A 35 -2.19 25.08 -22.95
C SER A 35 -2.63 26.28 -22.12
N ARG A 36 -3.56 26.10 -21.19
CA ARG A 36 -4.04 27.12 -20.26
C ARG A 36 -3.28 27.16 -18.94
N SER A 37 -2.36 26.20 -18.70
CA SER A 37 -1.57 26.19 -17.48
C SER A 37 -0.52 27.28 -17.50
N ASN A 38 -0.56 28.19 -16.51
CA ASN A 38 0.50 29.18 -16.28
C ASN A 38 1.75 28.56 -15.62
N GLU A 39 1.72 27.27 -15.29
CA GLU A 39 2.74 26.55 -14.53
C GLU A 39 3.63 25.68 -15.43
N LYS A 40 3.94 26.14 -16.66
CA LYS A 40 4.86 25.42 -17.56
C LYS A 40 6.28 25.32 -17.00
N LEU A 41 6.68 26.31 -16.21
CA LEU A 41 7.91 26.34 -15.45
C LEU A 41 7.56 26.24 -13.95
N PHE A 42 7.93 25.17 -13.31
CA PHE A 42 7.72 25.03 -11.87
C PHE A 42 9.06 24.92 -11.14
N PRO A 43 9.39 25.91 -10.28
CA PRO A 43 10.59 25.85 -9.46
C PRO A 43 10.35 24.91 -8.27
N VAL A 44 11.08 23.81 -8.26
CA VAL A 44 11.26 22.92 -7.09
C VAL A 44 12.40 23.48 -6.28
N TRP A 45 12.23 23.62 -4.97
CA TRP A 45 13.30 24.12 -4.11
C TRP A 45 13.26 23.45 -2.72
N SER A 46 14.40 23.41 -2.09
CA SER A 46 14.54 22.97 -0.71
C SER A 46 15.61 23.75 0.04
N PHE A 47 15.32 24.02 1.29
CA PHE A 47 16.26 24.53 2.27
C PHE A 47 16.50 23.46 3.31
N SER A 48 17.75 23.25 3.70
CA SER A 48 18.07 22.37 4.82
C SER A 48 19.19 22.96 5.67
N GLY A 49 19.05 22.74 6.97
CA GLY A 49 20.04 23.10 7.98
C GLY A 49 20.46 21.88 8.78
N ARG A 50 21.76 21.77 9.04
CA ARG A 50 22.33 20.78 9.92
C ARG A 50 23.16 21.48 10.98
N TRP A 51 22.89 21.18 12.24
CA TRP A 51 23.68 21.63 13.37
C TRP A 51 24.44 20.45 13.98
N ASN A 52 25.77 20.44 13.81
CA ASN A 52 26.66 19.47 14.42
C ASN A 52 26.93 19.85 15.86
N MET A 53 26.07 19.45 16.78
CA MET A 53 26.12 19.79 18.20
C MET A 53 27.36 19.24 18.88
N THR A 54 27.93 18.15 18.38
CA THR A 54 29.18 17.56 18.86
C THR A 54 30.35 18.55 18.71
N ASN A 55 30.39 19.35 17.66
CA ASN A 55 31.42 20.34 17.41
C ASN A 55 31.18 21.67 18.14
N ASP A 56 30.07 21.80 18.85
CA ASP A 56 29.64 23.03 19.51
C ASP A 56 29.36 22.82 21.00
N VAL A 57 28.14 22.43 21.38
CA VAL A 57 27.69 22.41 22.79
C VAL A 57 28.07 21.15 23.56
N VAL A 58 28.31 20.01 22.89
CA VAL A 58 28.59 18.72 23.53
C VAL A 58 30.06 18.25 23.37
N LYS A 59 30.98 19.15 23.07
CA LYS A 59 32.40 18.86 22.79
C LYS A 59 33.12 18.03 23.85
N ASN A 60 32.75 18.18 25.11
CA ASN A 60 33.46 17.59 26.23
C ASN A 60 32.71 16.40 26.86
N VAL A 61 31.68 15.90 26.19
CA VAL A 61 30.89 14.78 26.71
C VAL A 61 31.42 13.48 26.13
N SER A 62 32.22 12.77 26.91
CA SER A 62 33.00 11.59 26.46
C SER A 62 32.19 10.41 25.94
N TRP A 63 30.90 10.32 26.29
CA TRP A 63 30.03 9.24 25.84
C TRP A 63 29.24 9.58 24.58
N ILE A 64 29.23 10.85 24.13
CA ILE A 64 28.60 11.31 22.89
C ILE A 64 29.68 11.38 21.81
N ASN A 65 29.61 10.54 20.82
CA ASN A 65 30.53 10.54 19.67
C ASN A 65 30.03 11.45 18.54
N ASN A 66 28.75 11.44 18.29
CA ASN A 66 28.09 12.30 17.30
C ASN A 66 26.70 12.69 17.78
N LEU A 67 26.35 13.96 17.62
CA LEU A 67 25.00 14.45 17.81
C LEU A 67 24.77 15.59 16.82
N ALA A 68 23.80 15.45 15.95
CA ALA A 68 23.46 16.47 14.97
C ALA A 68 21.93 16.59 14.80
N LEU A 69 21.46 17.82 14.77
CA LEU A 69 20.08 18.16 14.42
C LEU A 69 20.01 18.48 12.93
N ARG A 70 18.99 17.96 12.26
CA ARG A 70 18.68 18.24 10.86
C ARG A 70 17.26 18.77 10.74
N VAL A 71 17.08 19.81 9.94
CA VAL A 71 15.75 20.33 9.58
C VAL A 71 15.76 20.63 8.08
N SER A 72 14.71 20.29 7.39
CA SER A 72 14.54 20.64 5.99
C SER A 72 13.09 21.00 5.68
N TYR A 73 12.93 21.93 4.75
CA TYR A 73 11.66 22.31 4.18
C TYR A 73 11.82 22.55 2.68
N GLY A 74 10.84 22.11 1.91
CA GLY A 74 10.88 22.31 0.46
C GLY A 74 9.58 21.94 -0.24
N ILE A 75 9.55 22.24 -1.52
CA ILE A 75 8.45 21.92 -2.44
C ILE A 75 9.00 20.98 -3.50
N GLN A 76 8.25 19.91 -3.76
CA GLN A 76 8.49 18.95 -4.84
C GLN A 76 7.33 19.02 -5.82
N GLY A 77 7.64 18.93 -7.11
CA GLY A 77 6.64 18.80 -8.18
C GLY A 77 6.62 17.40 -8.75
N ASN A 78 5.43 16.93 -9.11
CA ASN A 78 5.24 15.71 -9.86
C ASN A 78 4.40 16.01 -11.11
N MET A 79 4.72 15.34 -12.22
CA MET A 79 4.08 15.53 -13.52
C MET A 79 3.50 14.22 -14.03
N GLN A 80 2.30 14.30 -14.62
CA GLN A 80 1.67 13.16 -15.25
C GLN A 80 2.09 13.07 -16.73
N ASN A 81 3.02 12.17 -17.03
CA ASN A 81 3.57 12.02 -18.39
C ASN A 81 2.61 11.35 -19.40
N ASN A 82 1.57 10.65 -18.91
CA ASN A 82 0.67 9.86 -19.76
C ASN A 82 -0.62 10.59 -20.16
N GLN A 83 -0.79 11.84 -19.70
CA GLN A 83 -1.96 12.64 -20.02
C GLN A 83 -1.61 13.64 -21.14
N PRO A 84 -2.24 13.55 -22.31
CA PRO A 84 -1.95 14.48 -23.41
C PRO A 84 -2.57 15.83 -23.13
N THR A 85 -1.89 16.87 -23.59
CA THR A 85 -2.39 18.25 -23.59
C THR A 85 -3.28 18.54 -24.80
N GLN A 86 -3.23 17.68 -25.80
CA GLN A 86 -3.99 17.76 -27.04
C GLN A 86 -4.89 16.53 -27.23
N LEU A 87 -5.94 16.71 -28.01
CA LEU A 87 -6.82 15.62 -28.41
C LEU A 87 -6.04 14.58 -29.22
N ILE A 88 -6.06 13.33 -28.77
CA ILE A 88 -5.51 12.20 -29.53
C ILE A 88 -6.67 11.42 -30.15
N ILE A 89 -6.63 11.30 -31.46
CA ILE A 89 -7.62 10.60 -32.26
C ILE A 89 -6.93 9.42 -32.96
N ASN A 90 -7.47 8.22 -32.78
CA ASN A 90 -7.09 7.05 -33.56
C ASN A 90 -7.88 7.01 -34.85
N LYS A 91 -7.17 6.95 -35.96
CA LYS A 91 -7.77 6.72 -37.29
C LYS A 91 -8.19 5.26 -37.36
N GLY A 92 -9.49 5.02 -37.40
CA GLY A 92 -10.08 3.70 -37.61
C GLY A 92 -10.15 3.29 -39.07
N GLY A 93 -10.73 2.12 -39.32
CA GLY A 93 -10.94 1.60 -40.68
C GLY A 93 -11.95 2.41 -41.49
N TYR A 94 -11.97 2.16 -42.79
CA TYR A 94 -12.99 2.70 -43.68
C TYR A 94 -14.32 1.99 -43.43
N ASP A 95 -15.38 2.77 -43.15
CA ASP A 95 -16.73 2.26 -42.98
C ASP A 95 -17.49 2.46 -44.32
N SER A 96 -17.72 1.36 -45.02
CA SER A 96 -18.42 1.39 -46.30
C SER A 96 -19.87 1.84 -46.19
N SER A 97 -20.51 1.64 -45.01
CA SER A 97 -21.89 2.07 -44.79
C SER A 97 -22.03 3.57 -44.61
N LYS A 98 -20.96 4.23 -44.16
CA LYS A 98 -20.88 5.69 -43.94
C LYS A 98 -20.05 6.41 -45.00
N GLY A 99 -19.44 5.68 -45.94
CA GLY A 99 -18.64 6.22 -47.00
C GLY A 99 -17.37 6.97 -46.56
N GLY A 100 -16.81 6.64 -45.39
CA GLY A 100 -15.70 7.38 -44.79
C GLY A 100 -14.89 6.61 -43.76
N TYR A 101 -13.77 7.19 -43.33
CA TYR A 101 -12.99 6.64 -42.22
C TYR A 101 -13.64 6.99 -40.88
N ILE A 102 -13.79 6.00 -40.00
CA ILE A 102 -14.20 6.22 -38.64
C ILE A 102 -12.96 6.60 -37.83
N SER A 103 -13.08 7.65 -37.00
CA SER A 103 -12.06 8.03 -36.04
C SER A 103 -12.64 7.96 -34.65
N THR A 104 -11.89 7.38 -33.73
CA THR A 104 -12.26 7.29 -32.31
C THR A 104 -11.34 8.18 -31.50
N VAL A 105 -11.90 8.89 -30.52
CA VAL A 105 -11.10 9.65 -29.56
C VAL A 105 -10.40 8.67 -28.64
N GLU A 106 -9.08 8.68 -28.63
CA GLU A 106 -8.28 7.85 -27.71
C GLU A 106 -8.12 8.54 -26.35
N LYS A 107 -7.77 9.83 -26.39
CA LYS A 107 -7.57 10.61 -25.18
C LYS A 107 -8.03 12.05 -25.36
N PHE A 108 -8.76 12.54 -24.36
CA PHE A 108 -9.16 13.94 -24.32
C PHE A 108 -8.02 14.83 -23.79
N PRO A 109 -7.90 16.06 -24.28
CA PRO A 109 -6.92 17.01 -23.79
C PRO A 109 -7.31 17.50 -22.39
N ASN A 110 -6.34 17.69 -21.52
CA ASN A 110 -6.52 18.50 -20.31
C ASN A 110 -5.75 19.82 -20.42
N PRO A 111 -6.38 20.91 -20.89
CA PRO A 111 -5.70 22.19 -21.04
C PRO A 111 -5.35 22.84 -19.70
N ASP A 112 -5.96 22.41 -18.60
CA ASP A 112 -5.76 22.94 -17.26
C ASP A 112 -4.82 22.06 -16.41
N LEU A 113 -4.19 21.05 -17.03
CA LEU A 113 -3.24 20.17 -16.35
C LEU A 113 -2.04 20.96 -15.84
N LYS A 114 -1.76 20.83 -14.54
CA LYS A 114 -0.67 21.53 -13.84
C LYS A 114 0.12 20.56 -12.96
N TRP A 115 1.21 21.03 -12.37
CA TRP A 115 2.02 20.27 -11.45
C TRP A 115 1.24 19.90 -10.19
N GLU A 116 1.40 18.65 -9.76
CA GLU A 116 1.13 18.22 -8.40
C GLU A 116 2.23 18.77 -7.50
N LYS A 117 1.86 19.43 -6.39
CA LYS A 117 2.81 20.10 -5.48
C LYS A 117 2.81 19.42 -4.12
N THR A 118 3.99 19.00 -3.68
CA THR A 118 4.17 18.42 -2.34
C THR A 118 5.06 19.31 -1.50
N TYR A 119 4.49 19.90 -0.48
CA TYR A 119 5.19 20.60 0.58
C TYR A 119 5.70 19.59 1.59
N SER A 120 7.00 19.61 1.88
CA SER A 120 7.64 18.64 2.76
C SER A 120 8.40 19.35 3.87
N PHE A 121 8.11 19.02 5.11
CA PHE A 121 8.87 19.39 6.28
C PHE A 121 9.45 18.13 6.91
N ASN A 122 10.76 18.13 7.22
CA ASN A 122 11.42 17.05 7.92
C ASN A 122 12.30 17.62 9.03
N ALA A 123 12.26 16.97 10.18
CA ALA A 123 13.17 17.24 11.29
C ALA A 123 13.71 15.92 11.85
N GLY A 124 14.99 15.87 12.20
CA GLY A 124 15.59 14.64 12.67
C GLY A 124 16.89 14.89 13.44
N ILE A 125 17.24 13.87 14.22
CA ILE A 125 18.47 13.84 15.03
C ILE A 125 19.26 12.63 14.60
N ASP A 126 20.54 12.85 14.24
CA ASP A 126 21.55 11.82 14.07
C ASP A 126 22.38 11.73 15.34
N PHE A 127 22.60 10.54 15.83
CA PHE A 127 23.37 10.34 17.06
C PHE A 127 24.29 9.13 17.00
N SER A 128 25.40 9.23 17.75
CA SER A 128 26.27 8.12 18.05
C SER A 128 26.79 8.25 19.48
N PHE A 129 26.63 7.18 20.24
CA PHE A 129 26.94 7.12 21.66
C PHE A 129 27.86 5.95 22.00
N LEU A 130 28.53 6.07 23.15
CA LEU A 130 29.32 5.00 23.79
C LEU A 130 30.37 4.38 22.88
N LYS A 131 31.21 5.21 22.23
CA LYS A 131 32.23 4.80 21.24
C LYS A 131 31.60 4.03 20.09
N ASP A 132 30.54 4.61 19.51
CA ASP A 132 29.79 4.09 18.36
C ASP A 132 29.08 2.73 18.59
N LYS A 133 28.87 2.36 19.87
CA LYS A 133 28.07 1.16 20.18
C LYS A 133 26.58 1.34 19.85
N ILE A 134 26.09 2.55 19.94
CA ILE A 134 24.71 2.92 19.61
C ILE A 134 24.80 4.06 18.61
N GLN A 135 24.40 3.79 17.37
CA GLN A 135 24.31 4.80 16.31
C GLN A 135 22.91 4.78 15.74
N GLY A 136 22.44 5.92 15.27
CA GLY A 136 21.15 5.93 14.63
C GLY A 136 20.67 7.31 14.24
N SER A 137 19.47 7.31 13.73
CA SER A 137 18.71 8.51 13.44
C SER A 137 17.25 8.32 13.81
N ILE A 138 16.65 9.37 14.32
CA ILE A 138 15.23 9.51 14.48
C ILE A 138 14.78 10.73 13.69
N SER A 139 13.75 10.61 12.88
CA SER A 139 13.22 11.71 12.10
C SER A 139 11.70 11.69 12.06
N GLY A 140 11.10 12.87 12.05
CA GLY A 140 9.69 13.07 11.79
C GLY A 140 9.50 13.85 10.49
N TYR A 141 8.45 13.52 9.76
CA TYR A 141 8.10 14.23 8.54
C TYR A 141 6.62 14.59 8.49
N TYR A 142 6.36 15.69 7.79
CA TYR A 142 5.04 16.12 7.40
C TYR A 142 5.06 16.50 5.92
N LYS A 143 4.19 15.88 5.11
CA LYS A 143 4.07 16.14 3.69
C LYS A 143 2.61 16.45 3.36
N LYS A 144 2.39 17.56 2.65
CA LYS A 144 1.08 17.94 2.15
C LYS A 144 1.15 18.07 0.64
N THR A 145 0.48 17.16 -0.06
CA THR A 145 0.32 17.23 -1.51
C THR A 145 -0.97 17.97 -1.83
N VAL A 146 -0.87 18.96 -2.70
CA VAL A 146 -2.00 19.69 -3.26
C VAL A 146 -2.02 19.51 -4.77
N ASP A 147 -3.19 19.69 -5.36
CA ASP A 147 -3.41 19.48 -6.80
C ASP A 147 -3.01 18.06 -7.26
N ALA A 148 -3.14 17.05 -6.38
CA ALA A 148 -2.84 15.66 -6.72
C ALA A 148 -3.69 15.19 -7.91
N PHE A 149 -3.08 14.36 -8.75
CA PHE A 149 -3.76 13.78 -9.91
C PHE A 149 -4.79 12.74 -9.46
N LEU A 150 -6.04 13.00 -9.79
CA LEU A 150 -7.14 12.08 -9.55
C LEU A 150 -7.85 11.76 -10.86
N SER A 151 -8.18 10.48 -11.06
CA SER A 151 -9.06 10.08 -12.16
C SER A 151 -10.48 10.44 -11.80
N LYS A 152 -11.15 11.17 -12.67
CA LYS A 152 -12.56 11.53 -12.58
C LYS A 152 -13.33 10.73 -13.61
N THR A 153 -14.38 10.06 -13.16
CA THR A 153 -15.32 9.44 -14.08
C THR A 153 -16.16 10.55 -14.73
N VAL A 154 -16.40 10.48 -16.00
CA VAL A 154 -17.21 11.42 -16.77
C VAL A 154 -18.28 10.67 -17.51
N CYS A 155 -19.36 11.35 -17.89
CA CYS A 155 -20.45 10.71 -18.63
C CYS A 155 -19.97 10.22 -20.00
N ASP A 156 -20.39 9.01 -20.39
CA ASP A 156 -20.05 8.33 -21.66
C ASP A 156 -20.39 9.15 -22.90
N VAL A 157 -21.32 10.09 -22.78
CA VAL A 157 -21.66 11.07 -23.85
C VAL A 157 -20.44 11.85 -24.31
N ASN A 158 -19.43 12.00 -23.45
CA ASN A 158 -18.16 12.66 -23.80
C ASN A 158 -17.18 11.75 -24.56
N GLY A 159 -17.54 10.48 -24.80
CA GLY A 159 -16.70 9.51 -25.51
C GLY A 159 -15.53 8.93 -24.71
N VAL A 160 -15.44 9.26 -23.42
CA VAL A 160 -14.51 8.66 -22.46
C VAL A 160 -15.21 8.51 -21.12
N THR A 161 -14.82 7.46 -20.39
CA THR A 161 -15.36 7.15 -19.06
C THR A 161 -14.57 7.76 -17.92
N THR A 162 -13.28 8.10 -18.17
CA THR A 162 -12.39 8.64 -17.15
C THR A 162 -11.54 9.80 -17.66
N TYR A 163 -11.27 10.75 -16.78
CA TYR A 163 -10.49 11.95 -17.07
C TYR A 163 -9.62 12.34 -15.87
N VAL A 164 -8.34 12.61 -16.10
CA VAL A 164 -7.40 12.98 -15.03
C VAL A 164 -7.48 14.48 -14.77
N VAL A 165 -7.64 14.87 -13.52
CA VAL A 165 -7.71 16.27 -13.06
C VAL A 165 -6.81 16.49 -11.83
N ASN A 166 -6.37 17.73 -11.65
CA ASN A 166 -5.67 18.17 -10.45
C ASN A 166 -6.69 18.63 -9.39
N SER A 167 -7.08 17.75 -8.48
CA SER A 167 -8.11 18.11 -7.50
C SER A 167 -7.92 17.48 -6.11
N GLY A 168 -6.92 16.62 -5.94
CA GLY A 168 -6.66 15.93 -4.68
C GLY A 168 -5.80 16.73 -3.71
N ASN A 169 -6.10 16.66 -2.41
CA ASN A 169 -5.21 17.12 -1.35
C ASN A 169 -4.99 15.98 -0.37
N VAL A 170 -3.73 15.60 -0.18
CA VAL A 170 -3.34 14.45 0.64
C VAL A 170 -2.31 14.88 1.67
N GLU A 171 -2.51 14.44 2.91
CA GLU A 171 -1.55 14.60 4.00
C GLU A 171 -0.88 13.27 4.31
N ASN A 172 0.44 13.31 4.46
CA ASN A 172 1.24 12.19 4.95
C ASN A 172 2.14 12.69 6.06
N LYS A 173 2.15 11.99 7.19
CA LYS A 173 3.06 12.28 8.30
C LYS A 173 3.52 11.00 8.95
N GLY A 174 4.68 11.04 9.58
CA GLY A 174 5.21 9.85 10.22
C GLY A 174 6.51 10.10 10.95
N ILE A 175 6.96 9.04 11.59
CA ILE A 175 8.22 8.97 12.31
C ILE A 175 9.03 7.81 11.76
N GLU A 176 10.32 8.01 11.58
CA GLU A 176 11.27 7.00 11.15
C GLU A 176 12.40 6.88 12.19
N LEU A 177 12.72 5.65 12.56
CA LEU A 177 13.83 5.31 13.45
C LEU A 177 14.71 4.28 12.75
N SER A 178 16.00 4.55 12.69
CA SER A 178 17.01 3.60 12.26
C SER A 178 18.11 3.55 13.31
N LEU A 179 18.38 2.36 13.83
CA LEU A 179 19.42 2.13 14.82
C LEU A 179 20.43 1.12 14.30
N ASN A 180 21.66 1.30 14.70
CA ASN A 180 22.75 0.32 14.65
C ASN A 180 23.29 0.17 16.06
N PHE A 181 23.01 -0.96 16.66
CA PHE A 181 23.40 -1.25 18.02
C PHE A 181 24.40 -2.41 18.07
N ASN A 182 25.61 -2.11 18.55
CA ASN A 182 26.73 -3.05 18.65
C ASN A 182 27.04 -3.35 20.14
N PRO A 183 26.20 -4.14 20.83
CA PRO A 183 26.35 -4.38 22.26
C PRO A 183 27.63 -5.11 22.60
N ILE A 184 28.06 -6.03 21.74
CA ILE A 184 29.25 -6.84 21.93
C ILE A 184 30.08 -6.78 20.65
N ASN A 185 31.26 -6.17 20.76
CA ASN A 185 32.25 -6.10 19.70
C ASN A 185 33.62 -6.51 20.21
N ARG A 186 33.82 -7.80 20.41
CA ARG A 186 35.12 -8.40 20.74
C ARG A 186 35.82 -8.85 19.47
N ALA A 187 36.09 -7.90 18.58
CA ALA A 187 36.44 -8.21 17.20
C ALA A 187 37.73 -9.02 17.03
N VAL A 188 38.77 -8.78 17.82
CA VAL A 188 40.03 -9.53 17.74
C VAL A 188 40.65 -9.66 19.13
N SER A 189 40.98 -10.88 19.55
CA SER A 189 41.80 -11.12 20.74
C SER A 189 43.28 -10.82 20.42
N ALA A 190 44.11 -10.56 21.45
CA ALA A 190 45.56 -10.42 21.32
C ALA A 190 46.22 -11.55 20.54
N ASN A 191 45.62 -12.74 20.51
CA ASN A 191 46.09 -13.91 19.75
C ASN A 191 45.56 -13.99 18.32
N GLY A 192 45.02 -12.92 17.73
CA GLY A 192 44.51 -12.86 16.36
C GLY A 192 43.20 -13.62 16.14
N LYS A 193 42.59 -14.22 17.15
CA LYS A 193 41.31 -14.91 17.04
C LYS A 193 40.15 -13.90 17.12
N ARG A 194 39.23 -13.94 16.16
CA ARG A 194 38.00 -13.16 16.23
C ARG A 194 37.16 -13.59 17.43
N GLY A 195 36.82 -12.67 18.30
CA GLY A 195 35.92 -12.87 19.41
C GLY A 195 34.45 -12.93 18.99
N PHE A 196 33.58 -12.86 19.97
CA PHE A 196 32.11 -12.77 19.69
C PHE A 196 31.75 -11.34 19.35
N VAL A 197 30.96 -11.19 18.27
CA VAL A 197 30.38 -9.92 17.82
C VAL A 197 28.88 -10.11 17.73
N TRP A 198 28.15 -9.19 18.32
CA TRP A 198 26.69 -9.09 18.14
C TRP A 198 26.33 -7.67 17.70
N ARG A 199 25.59 -7.59 16.61
CA ARG A 199 25.00 -6.36 16.09
C ARG A 199 23.50 -6.54 15.91
N PHE A 200 22.74 -5.53 16.32
CA PHE A 200 21.29 -5.48 16.20
C PHE A 200 20.89 -4.16 15.54
N ASP A 201 20.25 -4.23 14.38
CA ASP A 201 19.93 -3.07 13.56
C ASP A 201 18.39 -3.00 13.37
N PRO A 202 17.60 -2.41 14.29
CA PRO A 202 16.17 -2.22 14.12
C PRO A 202 15.87 -0.98 13.28
N GLN A 203 14.84 -1.09 12.45
CA GLN A 203 14.29 -0.03 11.64
C GLN A 203 12.77 0.01 11.83
N ILE A 204 12.23 1.21 12.05
CA ILE A 204 10.83 1.46 12.29
C ILE A 204 10.40 2.63 11.41
N GLY A 205 9.35 2.45 10.61
CA GLY A 205 8.69 3.50 9.87
C GLY A 205 7.21 3.54 10.19
N GLN A 206 6.75 4.70 10.64
CA GLN A 206 5.33 4.98 10.81
C GLN A 206 4.87 5.88 9.68
N THR A 207 3.74 5.57 9.07
CA THR A 207 3.11 6.41 8.05
C THR A 207 1.63 6.55 8.35
N LEU A 208 1.22 7.78 8.58
CA LEU A 208 -0.18 8.17 8.71
C LEU A 208 -0.55 8.98 7.47
N ASN A 209 -1.54 8.50 6.75
CA ASN A 209 -2.04 9.10 5.53
C ASN A 209 -3.47 9.59 5.74
N LYS A 210 -3.83 10.71 5.12
CA LYS A 210 -5.18 11.25 5.18
C LYS A 210 -5.51 12.02 3.92
N LEU A 211 -6.67 11.76 3.34
CA LEU A 211 -7.25 12.59 2.29
C LEU A 211 -7.93 13.81 2.93
N LEU A 212 -7.60 15.02 2.47
CA LEU A 212 -8.08 16.28 3.06
C LEU A 212 -9.36 16.81 2.40
N ASN A 213 -9.67 16.34 1.20
CA ASN A 213 -10.87 16.75 0.48
C ASN A 213 -11.48 15.58 -0.26
N ASP A 214 -12.79 15.56 -0.37
CA ASP A 214 -13.50 14.63 -1.22
C ASP A 214 -13.10 14.82 -2.69
N ARG A 215 -13.01 13.72 -3.43
CA ARG A 215 -12.71 13.69 -4.86
C ARG A 215 -13.61 14.63 -5.67
N ILE A 216 -14.82 14.89 -5.18
CA ILE A 216 -15.84 15.61 -5.90
C ILE A 216 -16.47 16.66 -4.97
N LYS A 217 -15.98 17.91 -5.04
CA LYS A 217 -16.81 19.05 -4.68
C LYS A 217 -17.57 19.47 -5.94
N ARG A 218 -18.77 18.98 -6.11
CA ARG A 218 -19.66 19.51 -7.14
C ARG A 218 -20.89 20.15 -6.51
N LYS A 219 -21.21 21.33 -6.98
CA LYS A 219 -22.48 22.00 -6.75
C LYS A 219 -23.63 21.34 -7.54
N ASP A 220 -23.30 20.43 -8.46
CA ASP A 220 -24.25 19.78 -9.35
C ASP A 220 -24.55 18.38 -8.84
N LYS A 221 -25.76 18.16 -8.37
CA LYS A 221 -26.24 16.89 -7.81
C LYS A 221 -26.17 15.73 -8.81
N THR A 222 -26.29 16.00 -10.10
CA THR A 222 -26.34 15.00 -11.17
C THR A 222 -25.04 14.24 -11.41
N LEU A 223 -23.92 14.70 -10.87
CA LEU A 223 -22.60 14.12 -11.06
C LEU A 223 -21.93 13.59 -9.76
N GLN A 224 -22.62 13.67 -8.63
CA GLN A 224 -22.24 12.97 -7.39
C GLN A 224 -22.47 11.44 -7.48
N ASP A 225 -23.22 11.00 -8.50
CA ASP A 225 -23.73 9.65 -8.62
C ASP A 225 -22.77 8.64 -9.26
N GLU A 226 -21.51 9.02 -9.44
CA GLU A 226 -20.52 8.17 -10.11
C GLU A 226 -19.70 7.28 -9.17
N LEU A 227 -19.95 7.31 -7.86
CA LEU A 227 -19.30 6.39 -6.92
C LEU A 227 -19.92 5.00 -7.06
N THR A 228 -19.09 4.03 -7.37
CA THR A 228 -19.53 2.64 -7.53
C THR A 228 -19.32 1.85 -6.24
N LEU A 229 -20.16 0.86 -6.01
CA LEU A 229 -19.99 -0.11 -4.92
C LEU A 229 -18.58 -0.71 -4.93
N SER A 230 -18.08 -1.06 -6.11
CA SER A 230 -16.74 -1.61 -6.28
C SER A 230 -15.63 -0.70 -5.72
N GLN A 231 -15.77 0.63 -5.83
CA GLN A 231 -14.78 1.56 -5.26
C GLN A 231 -14.75 1.53 -3.74
N PHE A 232 -15.89 1.38 -3.08
CA PHE A 232 -15.96 1.19 -1.63
C PHE A 232 -15.35 -0.15 -1.21
N LEU A 233 -15.73 -1.23 -1.86
CA LEU A 233 -15.28 -2.58 -1.51
C LEU A 233 -13.80 -2.81 -1.77
N ASN A 234 -13.23 -2.21 -2.82
CA ASN A 234 -11.82 -2.39 -3.19
C ASN A 234 -10.89 -1.32 -2.60
N GLY A 235 -11.42 -0.31 -1.91
CA GLY A 235 -10.64 0.75 -1.29
C GLY A 235 -10.10 1.81 -2.26
N SER A 236 -10.65 1.91 -3.48
CA SER A 236 -10.31 3.00 -4.40
C SER A 236 -11.19 4.24 -4.22
N VAL A 237 -12.21 4.18 -3.37
CA VAL A 237 -13.01 5.34 -2.99
C VAL A 237 -12.15 6.36 -2.23
N GLN A 238 -12.35 7.63 -2.56
CA GLN A 238 -11.59 8.73 -1.96
C GLN A 238 -12.55 9.62 -1.17
N LEU A 239 -12.59 9.41 0.14
CA LEU A 239 -13.42 10.15 1.08
C LEU A 239 -12.57 11.07 1.95
N SER A 240 -13.02 12.31 2.13
CA SER A 240 -12.34 13.25 3.00
C SER A 240 -12.30 12.75 4.44
N GLY A 241 -11.15 12.91 5.06
CA GLY A 241 -10.95 12.50 6.44
C GLY A 241 -10.49 11.06 6.62
N THR A 242 -10.56 10.21 5.58
CA THR A 242 -10.11 8.81 5.65
C THR A 242 -8.70 8.63 5.07
N PRO A 243 -7.95 7.61 5.51
CA PRO A 243 -6.74 7.18 4.83
C PRO A 243 -7.00 6.72 3.40
N LEU A 244 -6.02 6.89 2.51
CA LEU A 244 -6.07 6.28 1.18
C LEU A 244 -6.12 4.75 1.30
N ASN A 245 -6.78 4.12 0.35
CA ASN A 245 -7.01 2.67 0.32
C ASN A 245 -7.83 2.13 1.51
N THR A 246 -8.63 2.99 2.14
CA THR A 246 -9.66 2.57 3.09
C THR A 246 -10.77 1.87 2.31
N PHE A 247 -11.08 0.65 2.71
CA PHE A 247 -12.14 -0.15 2.11
C PHE A 247 -13.28 -0.41 3.10
N PHE A 248 -14.44 -0.68 2.56
CA PHE A 248 -15.69 -0.83 3.28
C PHE A 248 -16.25 -2.24 3.06
N SER A 249 -17.10 -2.70 3.96
CA SER A 249 -17.68 -4.04 3.93
C SER A 249 -19.16 -4.01 4.30
N PHE A 250 -19.92 -4.96 3.77
CA PHE A 250 -21.28 -5.21 4.22
C PHE A 250 -21.29 -5.69 5.68
N LYS A 251 -22.29 -5.27 6.43
CA LYS A 251 -22.47 -5.59 7.84
C LYS A 251 -23.11 -6.97 7.97
N TYR A 252 -22.31 -8.01 8.14
CA TYR A 252 -22.82 -9.38 8.26
C TYR A 252 -23.71 -9.55 9.50
N ALA A 253 -24.87 -10.19 9.34
CA ALA A 253 -25.85 -10.40 10.41
C ALA A 253 -26.05 -11.88 10.78
N GLY A 254 -25.41 -12.79 10.05
CA GLY A 254 -25.58 -14.24 10.24
C GLY A 254 -26.13 -14.92 9.00
N LEU A 255 -26.45 -16.20 9.15
CA LEU A 255 -27.18 -16.99 8.16
C LEU A 255 -28.65 -17.09 8.57
N ASP A 256 -29.54 -17.14 7.60
CA ASP A 256 -30.94 -17.48 7.82
C ASP A 256 -31.16 -18.98 8.01
N ASN A 257 -32.38 -19.41 8.23
CA ASN A 257 -32.78 -20.83 8.40
C ASN A 257 -32.65 -21.66 7.12
N GLN A 258 -32.26 -21.06 6.00
CA GLN A 258 -31.94 -21.71 4.72
C GLN A 258 -30.47 -21.67 4.41
N GLY A 259 -29.64 -21.13 5.33
CA GLY A 259 -28.20 -21.00 5.17
C GLY A 259 -27.78 -19.87 4.22
N LYS A 260 -28.67 -18.91 3.95
CA LYS A 260 -28.36 -17.73 3.13
C LYS A 260 -27.79 -16.62 4.02
N PRO A 261 -26.75 -15.88 3.57
CA PRO A 261 -26.22 -14.75 4.30
C PRO A 261 -27.24 -13.62 4.45
N THR A 262 -27.28 -13.02 5.63
CA THR A 262 -28.09 -11.85 5.96
C THR A 262 -27.20 -10.66 6.36
N PHE A 263 -27.72 -9.44 6.18
CA PHE A 263 -26.93 -8.21 6.40
C PHE A 263 -27.78 -7.18 7.15
N LYS A 264 -27.15 -6.45 8.07
CA LYS A 264 -27.75 -5.33 8.78
C LYS A 264 -27.98 -4.16 7.83
N ASP A 265 -29.06 -3.42 8.09
CA ASP A 265 -29.52 -2.29 7.26
C ASP A 265 -29.95 -2.71 5.82
N LEU A 266 -30.07 -4.01 5.59
CA LEU A 266 -30.46 -4.63 4.33
C LEU A 266 -31.38 -5.83 4.56
N GLU A 267 -32.10 -5.85 5.68
CA GLU A 267 -33.00 -6.92 6.06
C GLU A 267 -34.23 -6.98 5.13
N ALA A 268 -34.51 -8.17 4.64
CA ALA A 268 -35.59 -8.36 3.65
C ALA A 268 -37.01 -8.15 4.23
N ASP A 269 -37.21 -8.42 5.50
CA ASP A 269 -38.44 -8.20 6.26
C ASP A 269 -38.74 -6.72 6.54
N ARG A 270 -37.71 -5.86 6.49
CA ARG A 270 -37.81 -4.41 6.66
C ARG A 270 -37.69 -3.62 5.34
N ALA A 271 -37.92 -4.28 4.23
CA ALA A 271 -37.68 -3.73 2.90
C ALA A 271 -38.40 -2.39 2.64
N GLU A 272 -39.67 -2.26 3.05
CA GLU A 272 -40.46 -1.04 2.85
C GLU A 272 -39.90 0.14 3.68
N GLU A 273 -39.56 -0.10 4.96
CA GLU A 273 -38.98 0.89 5.85
C GLU A 273 -37.65 1.39 5.29
N LEU A 274 -36.80 0.46 4.86
CA LEU A 274 -35.45 0.79 4.34
C LEU A 274 -35.56 1.51 2.98
N HIS A 275 -36.58 1.18 2.15
CA HIS A 275 -36.84 1.91 0.93
C HIS A 275 -37.14 3.40 1.24
N GLU A 276 -38.08 3.65 2.17
CA GLU A 276 -38.40 5.01 2.58
C GLU A 276 -37.21 5.76 3.13
N LYS A 277 -36.35 5.08 3.91
CA LYS A 277 -35.12 5.64 4.46
C LYS A 277 -34.10 6.04 3.40
N TYR A 278 -33.93 5.23 2.34
CA TYR A 278 -32.85 5.41 1.37
C TYR A 278 -33.28 6.16 0.09
N LYS A 279 -34.56 6.25 -0.23
CA LYS A 279 -35.07 6.80 -1.51
C LYS A 279 -34.63 8.24 -1.81
N ASN A 280 -34.34 9.05 -0.77
CA ASN A 280 -33.93 10.45 -0.90
C ASN A 280 -32.44 10.68 -0.66
N LEU A 281 -31.67 9.62 -0.41
CA LEU A 281 -30.23 9.72 -0.16
C LEU A 281 -29.44 9.70 -1.46
N SER A 282 -28.26 10.35 -1.45
CA SER A 282 -27.30 10.18 -2.54
C SER A 282 -26.72 8.75 -2.53
N LYS A 283 -26.23 8.27 -3.67
CA LYS A 283 -25.51 6.98 -3.74
C LYS A 283 -24.44 6.83 -2.66
N LYS A 284 -23.63 7.89 -2.50
CA LYS A 284 -22.59 7.93 -1.47
C LYS A 284 -23.16 7.68 -0.08
N ASP A 285 -24.26 8.37 0.24
CA ASP A 285 -24.85 8.31 1.58
C ASP A 285 -25.49 6.95 1.85
N VAL A 286 -26.09 6.32 0.82
CA VAL A 286 -26.60 4.96 0.94
C VAL A 286 -25.47 3.97 1.14
N TRP A 287 -24.36 4.05 0.37
CA TRP A 287 -23.21 3.20 0.60
C TRP A 287 -22.64 3.35 2.00
N LEU A 288 -22.56 4.58 2.52
CA LEU A 288 -22.13 4.84 3.89
C LEU A 288 -23.12 4.37 4.95
N ALA A 289 -24.40 4.20 4.61
CA ALA A 289 -25.40 3.66 5.53
C ALA A 289 -25.34 2.13 5.62
N VAL A 290 -25.13 1.45 4.48
CA VAL A 290 -25.17 -0.02 4.39
C VAL A 290 -23.81 -0.71 4.55
N LEU A 291 -22.72 0.04 4.46
CA LEU A 291 -21.37 -0.47 4.60
C LEU A 291 -20.70 0.12 5.83
N ASP A 292 -19.85 -0.66 6.50
CA ASP A 292 -18.96 -0.20 7.55
C ASP A 292 -17.51 -0.06 7.04
N GLU A 293 -16.79 0.91 7.60
CA GLU A 293 -15.37 1.07 7.36
C GLU A 293 -14.59 -0.12 7.94
N SER A 294 -13.94 -0.88 7.09
CA SER A 294 -13.15 -2.05 7.49
C SER A 294 -11.71 -1.72 7.83
N GLY A 295 -11.25 -0.53 7.46
CA GLY A 295 -9.90 -0.05 7.65
C GLY A 295 -9.11 0.08 6.35
N THR A 296 -7.82 0.34 6.48
CA THR A 296 -6.92 0.56 5.35
C THR A 296 -6.05 -0.66 5.05
N ARG A 297 -5.70 -0.83 3.77
CA ARG A 297 -4.70 -1.83 3.35
C ARG A 297 -3.27 -1.35 3.56
N VAL A 298 -3.07 -0.07 3.80
CA VAL A 298 -1.74 0.50 4.04
C VAL A 298 -1.38 0.29 5.51
N PRO A 299 -0.24 -0.33 5.82
CA PRO A 299 0.18 -0.47 7.21
C PRO A 299 0.52 0.88 7.82
N VAL A 300 0.14 1.05 9.09
CA VAL A 300 0.48 2.23 9.89
C VAL A 300 1.93 2.18 10.35
N LEU A 301 2.42 0.98 10.69
CA LEU A 301 3.76 0.74 11.17
C LEU A 301 4.38 -0.41 10.39
N GLN A 302 5.57 -0.19 9.85
CA GLN A 302 6.33 -1.22 9.15
C GLN A 302 7.82 -1.06 9.40
N GLY A 303 8.55 -2.16 9.24
CA GLY A 303 9.98 -2.13 9.43
C GLY A 303 10.57 -3.52 9.47
N GLY A 304 11.73 -3.58 10.12
CA GLY A 304 12.43 -4.84 10.30
C GLY A 304 13.58 -4.70 11.28
N PHE A 305 14.22 -5.79 11.56
CA PHE A 305 15.44 -5.80 12.34
C PHE A 305 16.37 -6.91 11.88
N ASN A 306 17.64 -6.53 11.81
CA ASN A 306 18.72 -7.43 11.48
C ASN A 306 19.50 -7.79 12.75
N ASN A 307 19.76 -9.07 12.94
CA ASN A 307 20.70 -9.56 13.93
C ASN A 307 21.88 -10.21 13.22
N TYR A 308 23.07 -9.76 13.56
CA TYR A 308 24.31 -10.36 13.11
C TYR A 308 25.08 -10.90 14.31
N PHE A 309 25.41 -12.17 14.27
CA PHE A 309 26.23 -12.85 15.24
C PHE A 309 27.50 -13.37 14.55
N GLY A 310 28.65 -12.96 15.03
CA GLY A 310 29.94 -13.42 14.52
C GLY A 310 30.73 -14.12 15.62
N TYR A 311 31.27 -15.29 15.35
CA TYR A 311 32.18 -15.98 16.24
C TYR A 311 33.23 -16.74 15.45
N ARG A 312 34.47 -16.36 15.62
CA ARG A 312 35.59 -16.98 14.87
C ARG A 312 35.37 -16.90 13.36
N SER A 313 35.26 -18.07 12.74
CA SER A 313 35.03 -18.21 11.29
C SER A 313 33.54 -18.29 10.91
N PHE A 314 32.64 -18.33 11.88
CA PHE A 314 31.20 -18.40 11.65
C PHE A 314 30.55 -17.05 11.77
N SER A 315 29.58 -16.79 10.92
CA SER A 315 28.65 -15.68 11.10
C SER A 315 27.22 -16.12 10.76
N LEU A 316 26.30 -15.68 11.58
CA LEU A 316 24.86 -15.90 11.45
C LEU A 316 24.19 -14.53 11.29
N THR A 317 23.43 -14.37 10.20
CA THR A 317 22.59 -13.19 9.98
C THR A 317 21.14 -13.61 9.97
N VAL A 318 20.31 -12.93 10.74
CA VAL A 318 18.88 -13.20 10.89
C VAL A 318 18.13 -11.90 10.67
N ASN A 319 17.33 -11.85 9.59
CA ASN A 319 16.55 -10.68 9.23
C ASN A 319 15.06 -10.94 9.44
N PHE A 320 14.42 -10.04 10.14
CA PHE A 320 12.97 -10.01 10.30
C PHE A 320 12.38 -8.79 9.62
N SER A 321 11.17 -8.94 9.10
CA SER A 321 10.32 -7.85 8.66
C SER A 321 8.96 -7.93 9.34
N TYR A 322 8.34 -6.79 9.59
CA TYR A 322 7.02 -6.72 10.19
C TYR A 322 6.16 -5.62 9.56
N SER A 323 4.85 -5.82 9.63
CA SER A 323 3.83 -4.88 9.18
C SER A 323 2.66 -4.91 10.16
N ILE A 324 2.19 -3.74 10.57
CA ILE A 324 1.16 -3.60 11.60
C ILE A 324 0.17 -2.50 11.20
N GLY A 325 -1.11 -2.73 11.48
CA GLY A 325 -2.19 -1.73 11.35
C GLY A 325 -2.94 -1.80 10.03
N ASN A 326 -2.59 -2.71 9.13
CA ASN A 326 -3.35 -2.94 7.91
C ASN A 326 -4.45 -4.00 8.09
N LYS A 327 -5.48 -3.89 7.29
CA LYS A 327 -6.56 -4.88 7.15
C LYS A 327 -6.56 -5.45 5.76
N ILE A 328 -6.91 -6.72 5.64
CA ILE A 328 -7.06 -7.38 4.34
C ILE A 328 -8.37 -8.16 4.27
N ARG A 329 -8.91 -8.25 3.08
CA ARG A 329 -10.04 -9.11 2.81
C ARG A 329 -9.57 -10.54 2.55
N LEU A 330 -10.30 -11.52 3.09
CA LEU A 330 -10.05 -12.92 2.81
C LEU A 330 -10.39 -13.26 1.36
N LEU A 331 -9.74 -14.28 0.84
CA LEU A 331 -10.05 -14.81 -0.49
C LEU A 331 -11.51 -15.24 -0.56
N ARG A 332 -12.14 -14.96 -1.69
CA ARG A 332 -13.54 -15.31 -1.94
C ARG A 332 -13.77 -16.81 -1.84
N ILE A 333 -14.88 -17.20 -1.23
CA ILE A 333 -15.30 -18.60 -1.12
C ILE A 333 -16.69 -18.85 -1.69
N ALA A 334 -17.56 -17.86 -1.66
CA ALA A 334 -18.95 -17.98 -2.04
C ALA A 334 -19.26 -17.38 -3.42
N SER A 335 -18.36 -16.57 -3.98
CA SER A 335 -18.53 -15.92 -5.28
C SER A 335 -17.25 -15.96 -6.13
N GLY A 336 -17.37 -15.73 -7.43
CA GLY A 336 -16.25 -15.71 -8.38
C GLY A 336 -15.90 -17.08 -8.94
N GLU A 337 -14.78 -17.18 -9.68
CA GLU A 337 -14.39 -18.39 -10.41
C GLU A 337 -14.13 -19.61 -9.52
N TYR A 338 -13.74 -19.38 -8.27
CA TYR A 338 -13.50 -20.43 -7.28
C TYR A 338 -14.64 -20.56 -6.29
N SER A 339 -15.85 -20.12 -6.69
CA SER A 339 -17.03 -20.21 -5.87
C SER A 339 -17.36 -21.65 -5.52
N ALA A 340 -17.46 -21.90 -4.21
CA ALA A 340 -17.89 -23.20 -3.71
C ALA A 340 -19.41 -23.32 -3.58
N VAL A 341 -20.14 -22.21 -3.74
CA VAL A 341 -21.60 -22.18 -3.62
C VAL A 341 -22.27 -22.87 -4.82
N SER A 342 -21.69 -22.67 -6.01
CA SER A 342 -22.09 -23.40 -7.23
C SER A 342 -20.87 -24.21 -7.75
N PRO A 343 -20.58 -25.38 -7.18
CA PRO A 343 -19.39 -26.14 -7.55
C PRO A 343 -19.51 -26.66 -8.98
N LYS A 344 -18.45 -26.48 -9.76
CA LYS A 344 -18.34 -26.99 -11.12
C LYS A 344 -17.47 -28.27 -11.14
N PRO A 345 -17.72 -29.23 -12.04
CA PRO A 345 -16.81 -30.35 -12.23
C PRO A 345 -15.38 -29.87 -12.49
N MET A 346 -14.41 -30.57 -11.92
CA MET A 346 -12.97 -30.27 -12.06
C MET A 346 -12.49 -28.94 -11.44
N GLN A 347 -13.28 -28.33 -10.58
CA GLN A 347 -12.90 -27.10 -9.86
C GLN A 347 -12.55 -27.42 -8.41
N ASN A 348 -11.43 -26.89 -7.94
CA ASN A 348 -11.02 -27.01 -6.53
C ASN A 348 -11.90 -26.10 -5.66
N LEU A 349 -12.43 -26.65 -4.59
CA LEU A 349 -13.16 -25.90 -3.57
C LEU A 349 -12.25 -25.49 -2.42
N ARG A 350 -12.53 -24.34 -1.83
CA ARG A 350 -11.85 -23.92 -0.61
C ARG A 350 -12.20 -24.84 0.56
N ARG A 351 -11.18 -25.22 1.33
CA ARG A 351 -11.32 -26.11 2.49
C ARG A 351 -12.33 -25.63 3.51
N GLU A 352 -12.49 -24.33 3.65
CA GLU A 352 -13.46 -23.70 4.55
C GLU A 352 -14.89 -24.22 4.33
N PHE A 353 -15.24 -24.53 3.09
CA PHE A 353 -16.57 -24.98 2.70
C PHE A 353 -16.98 -26.36 3.22
N VAL A 354 -16.03 -27.11 3.80
CA VAL A 354 -16.35 -28.37 4.51
C VAL A 354 -17.29 -28.11 5.68
N ASN A 355 -17.16 -26.95 6.33
CA ASN A 355 -17.96 -26.54 7.50
C ASN A 355 -19.15 -25.65 7.11
N ARG A 356 -19.66 -25.73 5.87
CA ARG A 356 -20.80 -24.95 5.43
C ARG A 356 -22.09 -25.37 6.14
N TRP A 357 -23.08 -24.49 6.12
CA TRP A 357 -24.44 -24.79 6.51
C TRP A 357 -25.02 -25.94 5.66
N ARG A 358 -25.72 -26.91 6.25
CA ARG A 358 -26.31 -28.08 5.60
C ARG A 358 -27.76 -28.32 5.99
N ASN A 359 -28.09 -28.07 7.25
CA ASN A 359 -29.43 -28.34 7.80
C ASN A 359 -29.89 -27.15 8.66
N PRO A 360 -31.20 -26.92 8.76
CA PRO A 360 -31.76 -25.93 9.69
C PRO A 360 -31.25 -26.16 11.10
N GLY A 361 -30.76 -25.08 11.72
CA GLY A 361 -30.07 -25.09 13.01
C GLY A 361 -28.56 -24.91 12.91
N ASP A 362 -27.94 -25.21 11.76
CA ASP A 362 -26.50 -25.03 11.53
C ASP A 362 -26.08 -23.54 11.52
N GLU A 363 -27.02 -22.61 11.28
CA GLU A 363 -26.80 -21.16 11.36
C GLU A 363 -26.31 -20.70 12.73
N LYS A 364 -26.43 -21.53 13.78
CA LYS A 364 -25.95 -21.26 15.13
C LYS A 364 -24.49 -21.68 15.34
N ILE A 365 -23.95 -22.51 14.46
CA ILE A 365 -22.63 -23.13 14.60
C ILE A 365 -21.67 -22.84 13.47
N THR A 366 -22.17 -22.32 12.33
CA THR A 366 -21.34 -21.93 11.19
C THR A 366 -21.77 -20.60 10.60
N ASP A 367 -20.80 -19.85 10.12
CA ASP A 367 -21.00 -18.62 9.33
C ASP A 367 -20.80 -18.86 7.83
N ILE A 368 -20.56 -20.10 7.40
CA ILE A 368 -20.29 -20.43 5.99
C ILE A 368 -21.60 -20.82 5.32
N PRO A 369 -22.00 -20.12 4.23
CA PRO A 369 -23.31 -20.29 3.64
C PRO A 369 -23.56 -21.67 3.02
N ALA A 370 -24.81 -22.00 2.79
CA ALA A 370 -25.24 -23.17 2.05
C ALA A 370 -24.73 -23.17 0.60
N LEU A 371 -24.75 -24.34 -0.05
CA LEU A 371 -24.56 -24.44 -1.51
C LEU A 371 -25.76 -23.82 -2.23
N ASP A 372 -25.50 -23.04 -3.27
CA ASP A 372 -26.53 -22.59 -4.21
C ASP A 372 -26.69 -23.64 -5.33
N ILE A 373 -27.53 -24.61 -5.10
CA ILE A 373 -27.77 -25.73 -6.02
C ILE A 373 -28.53 -25.27 -7.26
N GLU A 374 -29.31 -24.20 -7.15
CA GLU A 374 -30.15 -23.68 -8.23
C GLU A 374 -29.42 -22.72 -9.18
N GLY A 375 -28.12 -22.56 -9.00
CA GLY A 375 -27.26 -21.88 -9.98
C GLY A 375 -27.34 -20.36 -10.00
N GLY A 376 -27.50 -19.71 -8.85
CA GLY A 376 -27.36 -18.27 -8.72
C GLY A 376 -28.62 -17.48 -9.08
N GLN A 377 -29.77 -18.08 -8.93
CA GLN A 377 -31.06 -17.42 -9.08
C GLN A 377 -31.31 -16.35 -7.99
N ASP A 378 -30.65 -16.45 -6.84
CA ASP A 378 -30.61 -15.36 -5.88
C ASP A 378 -29.68 -14.22 -6.41
N LYS A 379 -30.10 -13.69 -7.55
CA LYS A 379 -29.53 -12.48 -8.13
C LYS A 379 -29.85 -11.33 -7.21
N GLY A 380 -29.14 -11.33 -6.15
CA GLY A 380 -29.01 -10.26 -5.20
C GLY A 380 -30.32 -9.65 -4.76
N TRP A 381 -30.37 -9.49 -3.53
CA TRP A 381 -31.26 -8.66 -2.77
C TRP A 381 -31.65 -7.33 -3.49
N TRP A 382 -30.76 -6.73 -4.26
CA TRP A 382 -30.99 -5.54 -5.08
C TRP A 382 -31.91 -5.75 -6.27
N ASN A 383 -31.95 -6.93 -6.87
CA ASN A 383 -32.79 -7.22 -8.04
C ASN A 383 -34.24 -7.54 -7.68
N ALA A 384 -34.58 -7.66 -6.40
CA ALA A 384 -35.91 -8.01 -5.98
C ALA A 384 -36.93 -6.87 -6.06
N ASN A 385 -36.62 -5.73 -6.71
CA ASN A 385 -37.48 -4.54 -6.82
C ASN A 385 -37.99 -3.97 -5.48
N LYS A 386 -37.41 -4.38 -4.39
CA LYS A 386 -37.87 -4.03 -3.04
C LYS A 386 -37.38 -2.67 -2.60
N TYR A 387 -36.24 -2.21 -3.15
CA TYR A 387 -35.65 -0.91 -2.86
C TYR A 387 -35.56 -0.09 -4.14
N LYS A 388 -36.65 0.48 -4.60
CA LYS A 388 -36.68 1.46 -5.68
C LYS A 388 -36.10 2.79 -5.17
N VAL A 389 -34.79 2.86 -5.07
CA VAL A 389 -34.08 4.12 -5.09
C VAL A 389 -33.96 4.57 -6.53
N GLU A 390 -33.94 5.85 -6.82
CA GLU A 390 -33.78 6.40 -8.18
C GLU A 390 -32.55 5.89 -8.95
N TRP A 391 -31.69 5.18 -8.27
CA TRP A 391 -30.55 4.49 -8.81
C TRP A 391 -30.52 3.06 -8.23
N GLU A 392 -30.71 2.08 -9.05
CA GLU A 392 -30.33 0.72 -8.72
C GLU A 392 -28.81 0.62 -8.84
N PRO A 393 -28.09 0.00 -7.87
CA PRO A 393 -26.71 -0.37 -8.09
C PRO A 393 -26.74 -1.32 -9.29
N SER A 394 -26.37 -0.79 -10.45
CA SER A 394 -26.22 -1.57 -11.67
C SER A 394 -25.06 -2.53 -11.45
N GLY A 395 -25.36 -3.74 -11.16
CA GLY A 395 -24.37 -4.78 -10.99
C GLY A 395 -24.89 -5.86 -10.09
N SER A 396 -24.75 -7.01 -10.52
CA SER A 396 -25.02 -8.31 -9.97
C SER A 396 -24.33 -8.60 -8.63
N ALA A 397 -24.53 -7.77 -7.61
CA ALA A 397 -24.15 -8.12 -6.25
C ALA A 397 -25.14 -9.17 -5.75
N THR A 398 -24.77 -10.43 -5.86
CA THR A 398 -25.52 -11.52 -5.23
C THR A 398 -25.29 -11.51 -3.72
N ILE A 399 -26.18 -12.07 -2.93
CA ILE A 399 -25.99 -12.22 -1.48
C ILE A 399 -24.67 -12.93 -1.14
N TYR A 400 -24.21 -13.82 -2.01
CA TYR A 400 -22.94 -14.53 -1.87
C TYR A 400 -21.72 -13.63 -2.17
N SER A 401 -21.84 -12.70 -3.12
CA SER A 401 -20.78 -11.70 -3.31
C SER A 401 -20.73 -10.69 -2.16
N MET A 402 -21.89 -10.33 -1.61
CA MET A 402 -21.97 -9.50 -0.40
C MET A 402 -21.37 -10.20 0.81
N TYR A 403 -21.56 -11.53 0.94
CA TYR A 403 -20.92 -12.33 1.98
C TYR A 403 -19.39 -12.28 1.87
N ASP A 404 -18.83 -12.50 0.68
CA ASP A 404 -17.39 -12.43 0.45
C ASP A 404 -16.83 -11.01 0.67
N ASP A 405 -17.68 -9.99 0.49
CA ASP A 405 -17.33 -8.58 0.70
C ASP A 405 -17.83 -8.03 2.05
N SER A 406 -18.19 -8.91 3.00
CA SER A 406 -18.63 -8.53 4.35
C SER A 406 -17.45 -8.30 5.32
N ASP A 407 -17.78 -7.72 6.47
CA ASP A 407 -16.86 -7.51 7.60
C ASP A 407 -16.37 -8.83 8.22
N LEU A 408 -17.18 -9.89 8.19
CA LEU A 408 -16.79 -11.25 8.56
C LEU A 408 -15.56 -11.74 7.77
N ARG A 409 -15.42 -11.28 6.54
CA ARG A 409 -14.34 -11.68 5.62
C ARG A 409 -13.16 -10.70 5.66
N VAL A 410 -13.03 -9.90 6.71
CA VAL A 410 -11.93 -8.97 6.95
C VAL A 410 -11.07 -9.47 8.09
N ALA A 411 -9.77 -9.59 7.85
CA ALA A 411 -8.80 -10.03 8.84
C ALA A 411 -7.68 -9.00 9.03
N SER A 412 -6.98 -9.12 10.18
CA SER A 412 -5.76 -8.35 10.41
C SER A 412 -4.66 -8.81 9.45
N GLY A 413 -4.07 -7.85 8.72
CA GLY A 413 -2.90 -8.06 7.88
C GLY A 413 -1.57 -7.98 8.64
N ASN A 414 -1.60 -7.88 9.95
CA ASN A 414 -0.38 -7.82 10.77
C ASN A 414 0.44 -9.08 10.63
N TYR A 415 1.76 -8.91 10.47
CA TYR A 415 2.67 -10.04 10.44
C TYR A 415 4.05 -9.69 10.98
N LEU A 416 4.74 -10.75 11.43
CA LEU A 416 6.18 -10.82 11.64
C LEU A 416 6.73 -11.94 10.77
N ARG A 417 7.73 -11.66 9.93
CA ARG A 417 8.31 -12.63 9.00
C ARG A 417 9.79 -12.80 9.27
N LEU A 418 10.24 -14.05 9.34
CA LEU A 418 11.65 -14.39 9.20
C LEU A 418 12.01 -14.29 7.71
N GLN A 419 12.47 -13.08 7.34
CA GLN A 419 12.72 -12.70 5.95
C GLN A 419 13.89 -13.47 5.36
N SER A 420 14.99 -13.57 6.12
CA SER A 420 16.14 -14.39 5.73
C SER A 420 16.95 -14.84 6.93
N LEU A 421 17.57 -15.99 6.74
CA LEU A 421 18.55 -16.59 7.63
C LEU A 421 19.78 -16.97 6.80
N SER A 422 20.98 -16.55 7.20
CA SER A 422 22.22 -16.89 6.49
C SER A 422 23.31 -17.30 7.48
N LEU A 423 23.76 -18.52 7.35
CA LEU A 423 24.92 -19.05 8.07
C LEU A 423 26.11 -19.09 7.10
N ARG A 424 27.22 -18.42 7.46
CA ARG A 424 28.44 -18.37 6.67
C ARG A 424 29.61 -18.93 7.47
N TYR A 425 30.39 -19.75 6.83
CA TYR A 425 31.67 -20.23 7.32
C TYR A 425 32.81 -19.68 6.45
N LEU A 426 33.61 -18.80 7.02
CA LEU A 426 34.81 -18.23 6.36
C LEU A 426 35.96 -19.23 6.53
N PHE A 427 36.58 -19.66 5.44
CA PHE A 427 37.69 -20.57 5.51
C PHE A 427 38.88 -19.92 6.20
N PRO A 428 39.43 -20.51 7.31
CA PRO A 428 40.65 -20.07 7.90
C PRO A 428 41.83 -20.12 6.89
N ARG A 429 42.78 -19.19 6.98
CA ARG A 429 43.89 -19.08 6.03
C ARG A 429 44.65 -20.41 5.88
N ALA A 430 44.85 -21.15 6.97
CA ALA A 430 45.53 -22.43 6.95
C ALA A 430 44.75 -23.48 6.11
N LEU A 431 43.41 -23.51 6.22
CA LEU A 431 42.57 -24.37 5.44
C LEU A 431 42.55 -23.95 3.96
N ALA A 432 42.41 -22.67 3.69
CA ALA A 432 42.39 -22.12 2.34
C ALA A 432 43.69 -22.49 1.59
N LYS A 433 44.86 -22.26 2.19
CA LYS A 433 46.16 -22.64 1.61
C LYS A 433 46.28 -24.14 1.37
N LYS A 434 45.78 -24.97 2.31
CA LYS A 434 45.82 -26.44 2.17
C LYS A 434 44.96 -26.91 1.00
N LEU A 435 43.88 -26.19 0.67
CA LEU A 435 42.98 -26.47 -0.44
C LEU A 435 43.38 -25.76 -1.75
N GLY A 436 44.48 -25.02 -1.78
CA GLY A 436 45.03 -24.41 -3.00
C GLY A 436 44.42 -23.04 -3.38
N PHE A 437 43.75 -22.37 -2.46
CA PHE A 437 43.20 -21.03 -2.71
C PHE A 437 43.61 -20.00 -1.65
N SER A 438 43.51 -18.71 -1.97
CA SER A 438 43.95 -17.61 -1.09
C SER A 438 42.93 -17.29 0.00
N SER A 439 41.63 -17.35 -0.32
CA SER A 439 40.50 -17.14 0.60
C SER A 439 39.20 -17.74 0.07
N GLY A 440 38.20 -17.87 0.93
CA GLY A 440 36.89 -18.33 0.50
C GLY A 440 35.92 -18.49 1.65
N TYR A 441 34.67 -18.75 1.31
CA TYR A 441 33.63 -19.06 2.29
C TYR A 441 32.59 -20.00 1.71
N LEU A 442 31.90 -20.71 2.60
CA LEU A 442 30.71 -21.46 2.35
C LEU A 442 29.56 -20.76 3.06
N SER A 443 28.44 -20.52 2.38
CA SER A 443 27.24 -19.98 3.02
C SER A 443 25.99 -20.76 2.65
N LEU A 444 25.18 -21.06 3.67
CA LEU A 444 23.83 -21.60 3.54
C LEU A 444 22.87 -20.48 3.89
N SER A 445 21.93 -20.18 3.00
CA SER A 445 20.92 -19.15 3.24
C SER A 445 19.53 -19.61 2.86
N GLY A 446 18.57 -19.12 3.61
CA GLY A 446 17.15 -19.31 3.34
C GLY A 446 16.43 -17.96 3.36
N SER A 447 15.43 -17.79 2.52
CA SER A 447 14.59 -16.59 2.50
C SER A 447 13.10 -16.95 2.54
N ASN A 448 12.28 -16.04 3.06
CA ASN A 448 10.83 -16.21 3.26
C ASN A 448 10.49 -17.50 4.05
N LEU A 449 11.23 -17.74 5.13
CA LEU A 449 11.21 -19.02 5.84
C LEU A 449 9.95 -19.22 6.65
N PHE A 450 9.51 -18.21 7.37
CA PHE A 450 8.38 -18.31 8.25
C PHE A 450 7.66 -16.96 8.42
N THR A 451 6.33 -16.98 8.49
CA THR A 451 5.50 -15.79 8.73
C THR A 451 4.52 -16.08 9.87
N TRP A 452 4.64 -15.29 10.94
CA TRP A 452 3.65 -15.25 12.03
C TRP A 452 2.61 -14.20 11.68
N CYS A 453 1.35 -14.58 11.60
CA CYS A 453 0.23 -13.71 11.27
C CYS A 453 -1.05 -14.18 11.96
N SER A 454 -2.14 -13.44 11.81
CA SER A 454 -3.43 -13.83 12.41
C SER A 454 -3.90 -15.19 11.91
N LYS A 455 -4.46 -16.00 12.82
CA LYS A 455 -5.12 -17.27 12.47
C LYS A 455 -6.37 -17.05 11.62
N ASP A 456 -7.00 -15.87 11.71
CA ASP A 456 -8.18 -15.51 10.92
C ASP A 456 -7.89 -15.46 9.43
N LEU A 457 -6.61 -15.35 9.03
CA LEU A 457 -6.18 -15.45 7.64
C LEU A 457 -6.36 -16.85 7.04
N LYS A 458 -6.58 -17.89 7.87
CA LYS A 458 -6.88 -19.27 7.43
C LYS A 458 -5.87 -19.80 6.41
N GLY A 459 -4.60 -19.44 6.56
CA GLY A 459 -3.51 -19.81 5.65
C GLY A 459 -3.31 -18.90 4.44
N GLN A 460 -4.10 -17.85 4.28
CA GLN A 460 -3.85 -16.80 3.30
C GLN A 460 -2.62 -15.97 3.70
N SER A 461 -1.80 -15.58 2.74
CA SER A 461 -0.69 -14.65 2.99
C SER A 461 -1.22 -13.28 3.42
N PRO A 462 -0.64 -12.63 4.45
CA PRO A 462 -1.05 -11.30 4.89
C PRO A 462 -0.79 -10.20 3.84
N GLU A 463 -0.09 -10.50 2.76
CA GLU A 463 0.17 -9.60 1.63
C GLU A 463 -0.76 -9.86 0.43
N GLN A 464 -1.60 -10.88 0.51
CA GLN A 464 -2.49 -11.26 -0.57
C GLN A 464 -3.87 -10.61 -0.39
N SER A 465 -4.28 -9.79 -1.36
CA SER A 465 -5.61 -9.19 -1.35
C SER A 465 -6.67 -10.18 -1.82
N GLY A 466 -7.74 -10.35 -1.05
CA GLY A 466 -8.92 -11.15 -1.41
C GLY A 466 -9.84 -10.49 -2.45
N THR A 467 -9.57 -9.25 -2.85
CA THR A 467 -10.34 -8.55 -3.89
C THR A 467 -9.91 -8.93 -5.31
N SER A 468 -8.79 -9.64 -5.46
CA SER A 468 -8.37 -10.17 -6.75
C SER A 468 -9.16 -11.44 -7.07
N SER A 469 -9.62 -11.57 -8.30
CA SER A 469 -10.20 -12.81 -8.84
C SER A 469 -9.15 -13.92 -8.98
N VAL A 470 -7.87 -13.55 -9.00
CA VAL A 470 -6.75 -14.47 -9.17
C VAL A 470 -6.13 -14.75 -7.81
N VAL A 471 -6.04 -16.02 -7.46
CA VAL A 471 -5.30 -16.48 -6.26
C VAL A 471 -3.82 -16.60 -6.60
N ASN A 472 -3.05 -15.63 -6.16
CA ASN A 472 -1.60 -15.70 -6.29
C ASN A 472 -1.03 -16.73 -5.32
N ILE A 473 -0.06 -17.50 -5.79
CA ILE A 473 0.69 -18.43 -4.92
C ILE A 473 1.47 -17.61 -3.90
N SER A 474 1.31 -17.96 -2.63
CA SER A 474 2.08 -17.32 -1.54
C SER A 474 3.57 -17.49 -1.79
N VAL A 475 4.34 -16.50 -1.39
CA VAL A 475 5.80 -16.54 -1.49
C VAL A 475 6.32 -17.74 -0.72
N ARG A 476 7.02 -18.66 -1.43
CA ARG A 476 7.54 -19.89 -0.84
C ARG A 476 8.95 -19.69 -0.30
N PRO A 477 9.36 -20.47 0.69
CA PRO A 477 10.75 -20.51 1.14
C PRO A 477 11.70 -20.87 0.00
N LYS A 478 12.84 -20.16 -0.05
CA LYS A 478 13.93 -20.46 -0.99
C LYS A 478 15.19 -20.73 -0.19
N TYR A 479 15.94 -21.73 -0.60
CA TYR A 479 17.20 -22.11 0.01
C TYR A 479 18.31 -22.01 -1.02
N SER A 480 19.47 -21.54 -0.60
CA SER A 480 20.66 -21.48 -1.46
C SER A 480 21.92 -21.84 -0.70
N LEU A 481 22.80 -22.57 -1.38
CA LEU A 481 24.15 -22.90 -0.93
C LEU A 481 25.14 -22.20 -1.87
N ASN A 482 25.99 -21.35 -1.30
CA ASN A 482 27.00 -20.62 -2.06
C ASN A 482 28.40 -20.99 -1.57
N LEU A 483 29.26 -21.37 -2.49
CA LEU A 483 30.69 -21.55 -2.29
C LEU A 483 31.41 -20.44 -3.06
N ASN A 484 32.22 -19.68 -2.37
CA ASN A 484 33.09 -18.68 -2.97
C ASN A 484 34.53 -19.05 -2.66
N VAL A 485 35.37 -19.07 -3.67
CA VAL A 485 36.80 -19.30 -3.57
C VAL A 485 37.58 -18.28 -4.40
N VAL A 486 38.67 -17.82 -3.87
CA VAL A 486 39.57 -16.84 -4.51
C VAL A 486 40.94 -17.49 -4.58
N PHE A 487 41.43 -17.67 -5.79
CA PHE A 487 42.75 -18.26 -6.06
C PHE A 487 43.88 -17.24 -5.99
#